data_7af6b60f221d5717c77e5f8e40037d41
#
_entry.id   7af6b60f221d5717c77e5f8e40037d41
#
_cell.length_a   1.000
_cell.length_b   1.000
_cell.length_c   1.000
_cell.angle_alpha   90.00
_cell.angle_beta   90.00
_cell.angle_gamma   90.00
#
_symmetry.space_group_name_H-M   'P 1'
#
loop_
_entity.id
_entity.type
_entity.pdbx_description
1 polymer ?
#
loop_
_entity_poly.entity_id
_entity_poly.type
_entity_poly.pdbx_seq_one_letter_code
_entity_poly.pdbx_strand_id
1 'polypeptide(L)'
;MRLTWAQPEDLVGHELRQAAEDGRDPGPALTAWSAAGGHPAPERAGASPDPAPPHLRALAARLLDELALLPSPLSADEPASWAAVVAACGQTATTAGSPAPPVPTTAHPNPHPGPAGSGPAAASGAGPAPVPGGARHGPASRPQREGFGPGHDHGHDHGLLLRLEAAWVGRAVGCLLGKPVEKLPLEGIRALARAAGNWPLDDWFTARGVPAELLAAYPWNRRSAATSLAENIDGMPEDDDLNYPLLNLRLLQRFGKAFTTADVARLWLDELPAGRTFTAERVAYRNLLLGLEPPATATHHNPFREWIGALIRADVHGWTNPGDPATAAAQAYRDAALTHTGNGVYAALFVAAATATAATGRADVHTCLRAGLAAVPPRSRLAEAIRFGVRAATEEAGFDPVVDRLHARYGHYHWVHAVPNTALIAAALTHADGDFTRSVCRAVSGGWDTDSNGATAGALAGLLAGSPDRIPHRWSAPLKNRLATTVPGFDGIGFDTLAHLTAQEAARS
;
A
#
# COMPACT_ATOMS: atom_id res chain seq x y z
N MET A 1 5.18 6.98 27.41
CA MET A 1 5.06 6.58 25.99
C MET A 1 3.72 7.02 25.46
N ARG A 2 3.70 7.85 24.44
CA ARG A 2 2.42 8.19 23.75
C ARG A 2 2.08 7.03 22.80
N LEU A 3 0.96 6.35 23.09
CA LEU A 3 0.39 5.30 22.23
C LEU A 3 -0.65 5.88 21.27
N THR A 4 -0.70 7.20 21.14
CA THR A 4 -1.72 7.90 20.37
C THR A 4 -1.29 8.15 18.94
N TRP A 5 -2.25 8.51 18.15
CA TRP A 5 -2.12 9.03 16.81
C TRP A 5 -1.18 10.22 16.74
N ALA A 6 -0.57 10.42 15.58
CA ALA A 6 0.13 11.65 15.28
C ALA A 6 -0.78 12.86 15.53
N GLN A 7 -0.27 13.81 16.27
CA GLN A 7 -0.96 15.04 16.64
C GLN A 7 -0.58 16.16 15.64
N PRO A 8 -1.28 17.30 15.62
CA PRO A 8 -0.93 18.39 14.71
C PRO A 8 0.56 18.77 14.69
N GLU A 9 1.18 18.82 15.88
CA GLU A 9 2.61 19.12 16.01
C GLU A 9 3.54 18.05 15.41
N ASP A 10 3.07 16.81 15.25
CA ASP A 10 3.79 15.74 14.58
C ASP A 10 3.66 15.83 13.05
N LEU A 11 2.62 16.52 12.54
CA LEU A 11 2.22 16.52 11.13
C LEU A 11 2.67 17.79 10.38
N VAL A 12 2.69 18.93 11.05
CA VAL A 12 2.90 20.23 10.37
C VAL A 12 4.23 20.30 9.62
N GLY A 13 5.32 19.76 10.16
CA GLY A 13 6.61 19.73 9.46
C GLY A 13 6.58 18.89 8.18
N HIS A 14 5.81 17.81 8.16
CA HIS A 14 5.57 17.01 6.95
C HIS A 14 4.70 17.75 5.94
N GLU A 15 3.67 18.50 6.42
CA GLU A 15 2.82 19.31 5.52
C GLU A 15 3.60 20.48 4.90
N LEU A 16 4.53 21.09 5.62
CA LEU A 16 5.43 22.11 5.06
C LEU A 16 6.24 21.56 3.89
N ARG A 17 6.75 20.32 4.01
CA ARG A 17 7.45 19.62 2.92
C ARG A 17 6.50 19.32 1.78
N GLN A 18 5.34 18.71 2.05
CA GLN A 18 4.36 18.37 1.03
C GLN A 18 3.87 19.60 0.27
N ALA A 19 3.68 20.73 0.97
CA ALA A 19 3.30 21.98 0.32
C ALA A 19 4.38 22.48 -0.65
N ALA A 20 5.65 22.39 -0.28
CA ALA A 20 6.75 22.72 -1.18
C ALA A 20 6.84 21.76 -2.38
N GLU A 21 6.64 20.47 -2.16
CA GLU A 21 6.67 19.42 -3.19
C GLU A 21 5.53 19.60 -4.21
N ASP A 22 4.34 20.01 -3.79
CA ASP A 22 3.20 20.28 -4.68
C ASP A 22 3.09 21.74 -5.16
N GLY A 23 4.17 22.53 -4.95
CA GLY A 23 4.35 23.87 -5.49
C GLY A 23 3.59 24.98 -4.76
N ARG A 24 2.96 24.70 -3.62
CA ARG A 24 2.39 25.72 -2.73
C ARG A 24 3.51 26.45 -1.99
N ASP A 25 3.28 27.70 -1.60
CA ASP A 25 4.26 28.46 -0.82
C ASP A 25 4.10 28.24 0.70
N PRO A 26 4.91 27.40 1.35
CA PRO A 26 4.86 27.19 2.79
C PRO A 26 5.62 28.26 3.59
N GLY A 27 6.26 29.24 2.96
CA GLY A 27 7.19 30.17 3.60
C GLY A 27 6.67 30.89 4.85
N PRO A 28 5.48 31.50 4.83
CA PRO A 28 4.90 32.12 6.02
C PRO A 28 4.67 31.14 7.17
N ALA A 29 4.12 29.96 6.88
CA ALA A 29 3.86 28.91 7.87
C ALA A 29 5.16 28.32 8.42
N LEU A 30 6.17 28.10 7.57
CA LEU A 30 7.50 27.64 7.96
C LEU A 30 8.17 28.61 8.93
N THR A 31 8.09 29.92 8.63
CA THR A 31 8.64 30.98 9.50
C THR A 31 7.97 30.99 10.87
N ALA A 32 6.63 30.94 10.90
CA ALA A 32 5.88 30.94 12.15
C ALA A 32 6.14 29.68 12.98
N TRP A 33 6.21 28.51 12.33
CA TRP A 33 6.49 27.24 12.99
C TRP A 33 7.90 27.17 13.59
N SER A 34 8.91 27.58 12.83
CA SER A 34 10.31 27.60 13.28
C SER A 34 10.54 28.61 14.41
N ALA A 35 9.92 29.80 14.33
CA ALA A 35 10.00 30.81 15.38
C ALA A 35 9.39 30.35 16.71
N ALA A 36 8.39 29.46 16.66
CA ALA A 36 7.79 28.85 17.83
C ALA A 36 8.57 27.63 18.38
N GLY A 37 9.71 27.27 17.78
CA GLY A 37 10.51 26.11 18.16
C GLY A 37 10.04 24.78 17.57
N GLY A 38 9.19 24.81 16.55
CA GLY A 38 8.73 23.63 15.85
C GLY A 38 9.78 23.06 14.88
N HIS A 39 9.77 21.75 14.65
CA HIS A 39 10.67 21.09 13.72
C HIS A 39 10.13 21.16 12.28
N PRO A 40 10.85 21.78 11.33
CA PRO A 40 10.33 22.05 9.97
C PRO A 40 10.37 20.83 9.04
N ALA A 41 11.16 19.80 9.34
CA ALA A 41 11.33 18.63 8.48
C ALA A 41 11.62 17.38 9.32
N PRO A 42 10.62 16.81 10.02
CA PRO A 42 10.82 15.63 10.85
C PRO A 42 11.21 14.42 9.99
N GLU A 43 12.20 13.64 10.45
CA GLU A 43 12.62 12.41 9.78
C GLU A 43 11.63 11.25 10.00
N ARG A 44 10.87 11.29 11.10
CA ARG A 44 9.96 10.22 11.51
C ARG A 44 8.51 10.65 11.35
N ALA A 45 7.76 9.86 10.62
CA ALA A 45 6.33 10.04 10.40
C ALA A 45 5.49 9.34 11.49
N GLY A 46 5.56 9.78 12.72
CA GLY A 46 4.82 9.17 13.83
C GLY A 46 4.65 10.11 15.01
N ALA A 47 3.89 9.68 16.01
CA ALA A 47 3.71 10.45 17.22
C ALA A 47 5.03 10.61 17.97
N SER A 48 5.35 11.84 18.37
CA SER A 48 6.48 12.14 19.22
C SER A 48 6.34 11.42 20.59
N PRO A 49 7.45 11.00 21.24
CA PRO A 49 7.39 10.32 22.52
C PRO A 49 6.78 11.18 23.61
N ASP A 50 6.99 12.49 23.54
CA ASP A 50 6.47 13.47 24.49
C ASP A 50 5.46 14.40 23.81
N PRO A 51 4.40 14.84 24.52
CA PRO A 51 3.45 15.80 23.99
C PRO A 51 4.08 17.19 23.87
N ALA A 52 3.80 17.90 22.79
CA ALA A 52 4.16 19.30 22.69
C ALA A 52 3.36 20.17 23.68
N PRO A 53 3.88 21.35 24.05
CA PRO A 53 3.12 22.35 24.80
C PRO A 53 1.80 22.70 24.09
N PRO A 54 0.71 22.98 24.84
CA PRO A 54 -0.61 23.24 24.24
C PRO A 54 -0.62 24.38 23.21
N HIS A 55 0.17 25.45 23.42
CA HIS A 55 0.25 26.55 22.47
C HIS A 55 0.90 26.16 21.15
N LEU A 56 1.91 25.28 21.18
CA LEU A 56 2.57 24.77 19.98
C LEU A 56 1.64 23.84 19.19
N ARG A 57 0.87 23.00 19.89
CA ARG A 57 -0.17 22.17 19.27
C ARG A 57 -1.27 23.00 18.61
N ALA A 58 -1.75 24.06 19.29
CA ALA A 58 -2.73 24.97 18.73
C ALA A 58 -2.21 25.72 17.50
N LEU A 59 -0.95 26.14 17.54
CA LEU A 59 -0.28 26.73 16.37
C LEU A 59 -0.22 25.73 15.21
N ALA A 60 0.22 24.51 15.48
CA ALA A 60 0.33 23.47 14.45
C ALA A 60 -1.02 23.17 13.77
N ALA A 61 -2.11 23.06 14.53
CA ALA A 61 -3.44 22.86 13.99
C ALA A 61 -3.85 24.00 13.05
N ARG A 62 -3.64 25.26 13.46
CA ARG A 62 -3.92 26.44 12.65
C ARG A 62 -3.09 26.47 11.35
N LEU A 63 -1.80 26.17 11.44
CA LEU A 63 -0.93 26.14 10.26
C LEU A 63 -1.32 25.03 9.28
N LEU A 64 -1.76 23.87 9.75
CA LEU A 64 -2.29 22.81 8.89
C LEU A 64 -3.55 23.27 8.15
N ASP A 65 -4.46 24.02 8.83
CA ASP A 65 -5.65 24.58 8.20
C ASP A 65 -5.27 25.65 7.16
N GLU A 66 -4.34 26.55 7.48
CA GLU A 66 -3.85 27.58 6.57
C GLU A 66 -3.18 26.98 5.31
N LEU A 67 -2.31 25.98 5.50
CA LEU A 67 -1.64 25.28 4.39
C LEU A 67 -2.63 24.53 3.50
N ALA A 68 -3.70 23.97 4.06
CA ALA A 68 -4.73 23.28 3.30
C ALA A 68 -5.51 24.20 2.34
N LEU A 69 -5.57 25.50 2.63
CA LEU A 69 -6.25 26.51 1.81
C LEU A 69 -5.38 27.05 0.67
N LEU A 70 -4.07 26.79 0.67
CA LEU A 70 -3.19 27.27 -0.38
C LEU A 70 -3.47 26.55 -1.70
N PRO A 71 -3.68 27.27 -2.81
CA PRO A 71 -3.89 26.64 -4.11
C PRO A 71 -2.56 26.04 -4.63
N SER A 72 -2.62 24.81 -5.13
CA SER A 72 -1.49 24.23 -5.85
C SER A 72 -1.50 24.68 -7.31
N PRO A 73 -0.36 25.19 -7.83
CA PRO A 73 -0.22 25.50 -9.26
C PRO A 73 -0.28 24.26 -10.14
N LEU A 74 -0.10 23.06 -9.56
CA LEU A 74 -0.13 21.78 -10.26
C LEU A 74 -1.54 21.22 -10.41
N SER A 75 -2.57 21.84 -9.83
CA SER A 75 -3.94 21.32 -9.79
C SER A 75 -4.55 21.01 -11.18
N ALA A 76 -4.14 21.74 -12.22
CA ALA A 76 -4.57 21.51 -13.60
C ALA A 76 -3.93 20.24 -14.21
N ASP A 77 -2.71 19.91 -13.81
CA ASP A 77 -1.93 18.77 -14.29
C ASP A 77 -2.10 17.54 -13.40
N GLU A 78 -2.55 17.76 -12.15
CA GLU A 78 -2.75 16.73 -11.11
C GLU A 78 -4.18 16.78 -10.54
N PRO A 79 -5.20 16.43 -11.34
CA PRO A 79 -6.59 16.49 -10.92
C PRO A 79 -6.92 15.47 -9.83
N ALA A 80 -7.75 15.85 -8.83
CA ALA A 80 -8.09 15.00 -7.71
C ALA A 80 -9.32 14.10 -7.94
N SER A 81 -10.34 14.58 -8.70
CA SER A 81 -11.56 13.81 -8.92
C SER A 81 -11.40 12.76 -10.02
N TRP A 82 -12.10 11.62 -9.88
CA TRP A 82 -12.06 10.54 -10.87
C TRP A 82 -12.42 11.02 -12.29
N ALA A 83 -13.48 11.80 -12.41
CA ALA A 83 -13.90 12.33 -13.72
C ALA A 83 -12.80 13.18 -14.38
N ALA A 84 -12.11 14.02 -13.61
CA ALA A 84 -11.03 14.85 -14.12
C ALA A 84 -9.77 14.03 -14.43
N VAL A 85 -9.47 12.99 -13.65
CA VAL A 85 -8.37 12.05 -13.94
C VAL A 85 -8.62 11.33 -15.26
N VAL A 86 -9.84 10.78 -15.46
CA VAL A 86 -10.23 10.11 -16.71
C VAL A 86 -10.15 11.06 -17.91
N ALA A 87 -10.64 12.29 -17.75
CA ALA A 87 -10.56 13.31 -18.81
C ALA A 87 -9.10 13.63 -19.16
N ALA A 88 -8.21 13.78 -18.15
CA ALA A 88 -6.80 14.06 -18.37
C ALA A 88 -6.07 12.90 -19.08
N CYS A 89 -6.45 11.65 -18.82
CA CYS A 89 -5.91 10.47 -19.47
C CYS A 89 -6.44 10.23 -20.89
N GLY A 90 -7.44 11.01 -21.35
CA GLY A 90 -8.07 10.82 -22.68
C GLY A 90 -8.90 9.53 -22.77
N GLN A 91 -9.23 8.91 -21.66
CA GLN A 91 -10.10 7.73 -21.62
C GLN A 91 -11.54 8.19 -21.80
N THR A 92 -12.14 7.88 -22.95
CA THR A 92 -13.59 7.96 -23.11
C THR A 92 -14.19 6.95 -22.13
N ALA A 93 -15.00 7.45 -21.18
CA ALA A 93 -15.73 6.60 -20.26
C ALA A 93 -16.57 5.60 -21.09
N THR A 94 -16.09 4.37 -21.22
CA THR A 94 -16.91 3.27 -21.65
C THR A 94 -17.94 3.09 -20.54
N THR A 95 -19.18 3.49 -20.84
CA THR A 95 -20.34 3.40 -19.96
C THR A 95 -20.72 1.94 -19.74
N ALA A 96 -19.99 1.27 -18.89
CA ALA A 96 -20.46 0.11 -18.16
C ALA A 96 -21.08 0.65 -16.87
N GLY A 97 -22.43 0.72 -16.88
CA GLY A 97 -23.36 1.08 -15.82
C GLY A 97 -22.81 1.39 -14.42
N SER A 98 -22.32 2.60 -14.19
CA SER A 98 -22.25 3.15 -12.84
C SER A 98 -23.61 3.75 -12.51
N PRO A 99 -24.28 3.35 -11.42
CA PRO A 99 -25.43 4.11 -10.93
C PRO A 99 -24.95 5.52 -10.59
N ALA A 100 -25.68 6.51 -11.11
CA ALA A 100 -25.44 7.92 -10.77
C ALA A 100 -25.49 8.09 -9.25
N PRO A 101 -24.63 8.95 -8.67
CA PRO A 101 -24.72 9.26 -7.25
C PRO A 101 -26.11 9.82 -6.96
N PRO A 102 -26.74 9.44 -5.83
CA PRO A 102 -28.07 9.96 -5.48
C PRO A 102 -27.99 11.49 -5.37
N VAL A 103 -28.90 12.13 -6.10
CA VAL A 103 -29.10 13.59 -6.01
C VAL A 103 -29.50 13.90 -4.55
N PRO A 104 -28.89 14.87 -3.89
CA PRO A 104 -29.30 15.22 -2.53
C PRO A 104 -30.75 15.71 -2.57
N THR A 105 -31.64 14.94 -1.99
CA THR A 105 -33.02 15.36 -1.74
C THR A 105 -32.97 16.44 -0.67
N THR A 106 -33.39 17.63 -1.01
CA THR A 106 -33.61 18.73 -0.08
C THR A 106 -34.58 18.27 1.01
N ALA A 107 -34.07 18.11 2.23
CA ALA A 107 -34.88 17.78 3.39
C ALA A 107 -35.82 18.98 3.74
N HIS A 108 -37.11 18.75 3.67
CA HIS A 108 -38.10 19.61 4.29
C HIS A 108 -38.01 19.43 5.82
N PRO A 109 -38.13 20.50 6.60
CA PRO A 109 -38.05 20.41 8.07
C PRO A 109 -39.31 19.77 8.62
N ASN A 110 -39.15 18.71 9.40
CA ASN A 110 -40.24 18.13 10.22
C ASN A 110 -40.43 18.93 11.49
N PRO A 111 -41.67 19.21 11.89
CA PRO A 111 -41.95 19.91 13.14
C PRO A 111 -41.81 18.99 14.37
N HIS A 112 -41.20 19.53 15.43
CA HIS A 112 -41.07 18.90 16.74
C HIS A 112 -42.39 18.46 17.35
N PRO A 113 -42.48 17.31 18.03
CA PRO A 113 -43.45 17.08 19.09
C PRO A 113 -42.78 17.37 20.45
N GLY A 114 -43.50 18.10 21.27
CA GLY A 114 -43.14 18.46 22.66
C GLY A 114 -43.27 17.30 23.64
N PRO A 115 -42.87 17.51 24.91
CA PRO A 115 -42.60 16.47 25.89
C PRO A 115 -43.83 16.01 26.64
N ALA A 116 -43.93 14.72 26.92
CA ALA A 116 -44.86 14.18 27.93
C ALA A 116 -44.15 13.17 28.83
N GLY A 117 -43.97 13.46 30.08
CA GLY A 117 -44.71 12.84 31.16
C GLY A 117 -44.04 11.61 31.77
N SER A 118 -43.47 11.84 32.93
CA SER A 118 -42.94 10.94 33.97
C SER A 118 -43.91 9.87 34.47
N GLY A 119 -43.33 8.69 34.87
CA GLY A 119 -43.90 7.80 35.85
C GLY A 119 -43.09 6.49 36.04
N PRO A 120 -42.82 6.09 37.30
CA PRO A 120 -41.85 5.00 37.56
C PRO A 120 -42.52 3.65 37.85
N ALA A 121 -41.84 2.56 37.57
CA ALA A 121 -42.16 1.23 38.18
C ALA A 121 -40.90 0.34 38.24
N ALA A 122 -40.48 0.16 39.44
CA ALA A 122 -40.31 -1.08 40.22
C ALA A 122 -39.35 -2.17 39.69
N ALA A 123 -38.38 -2.41 40.55
CA ALA A 123 -37.41 -3.49 40.54
C ALA A 123 -38.04 -4.86 40.80
N SER A 124 -37.49 -5.91 40.17
CA SER A 124 -37.44 -7.23 40.77
C SER A 124 -36.16 -7.96 40.33
N GLY A 125 -35.39 -8.41 41.31
CA GLY A 125 -34.12 -9.11 41.13
C GLY A 125 -34.33 -10.60 40.87
N ALA A 126 -33.34 -11.19 40.23
CA ALA A 126 -33.09 -12.63 40.29
C ALA A 126 -31.58 -12.87 40.27
N GLY A 127 -31.11 -13.60 41.25
CA GLY A 127 -29.70 -13.94 41.48
C GLY A 127 -29.15 -15.02 40.55
N PRO A 128 -27.85 -15.30 40.64
CA PRO A 128 -27.12 -16.13 39.66
C PRO A 128 -27.25 -17.62 39.94
N ALA A 129 -27.36 -18.43 38.88
CA ALA A 129 -27.29 -19.88 38.91
C ALA A 129 -25.86 -20.41 38.79
N PRO A 130 -25.53 -21.60 39.30
CA PRO A 130 -24.18 -22.08 39.50
C PRO A 130 -23.54 -22.76 38.25
N VAL A 131 -22.22 -22.69 38.17
CA VAL A 131 -21.36 -23.27 37.14
C VAL A 131 -21.18 -24.78 37.45
N PRO A 132 -21.31 -25.69 36.49
CA PRO A 132 -20.86 -27.08 36.65
C PRO A 132 -19.42 -27.29 36.22
N GLY A 133 -18.73 -28.15 36.95
CA GLY A 133 -17.32 -28.45 36.91
C GLY A 133 -16.83 -29.18 35.67
N GLY A 134 -15.50 -29.17 35.58
CA GLY A 134 -14.65 -29.56 34.48
C GLY A 134 -14.78 -30.99 33.97
N ALA A 135 -14.62 -31.11 32.66
CA ALA A 135 -14.30 -32.34 31.97
C ALA A 135 -12.93 -32.23 31.28
N ARG A 136 -12.09 -33.20 31.52
CA ARG A 136 -10.74 -33.34 30.97
C ARG A 136 -10.82 -33.70 29.50
N HIS A 137 -10.15 -32.92 28.64
CA HIS A 137 -10.00 -33.22 27.23
C HIS A 137 -8.80 -34.14 26.99
N GLY A 138 -9.08 -35.31 26.40
CA GLY A 138 -8.09 -36.17 25.74
C GLY A 138 -7.71 -35.60 24.35
N PRO A 139 -6.63 -36.12 23.70
CA PRO A 139 -6.09 -35.55 22.49
C PRO A 139 -7.04 -35.63 21.31
N ALA A 140 -7.27 -34.49 20.67
CA ALA A 140 -8.11 -34.35 19.49
C ALA A 140 -7.47 -35.04 18.28
N SER A 141 -8.21 -35.97 17.69
CA SER A 141 -7.95 -36.61 16.41
C SER A 141 -7.98 -35.57 15.27
N ARG A 142 -7.03 -35.70 14.35
CA ARG A 142 -6.95 -34.93 13.08
C ARG A 142 -8.28 -35.03 12.32
N PRO A 143 -8.80 -33.93 11.76
CA PRO A 143 -9.92 -34.04 10.82
C PRO A 143 -9.44 -34.71 9.53
N GLN A 144 -10.15 -35.73 9.11
CA GLN A 144 -9.99 -36.40 7.83
C GLN A 144 -10.34 -35.39 6.72
N ARG A 145 -9.53 -35.41 5.66
CA ARG A 145 -9.84 -34.71 4.40
C ARG A 145 -11.14 -35.27 3.86
N GLU A 146 -12.21 -34.53 3.92
CA GLU A 146 -13.39 -34.81 3.10
C GLU A 146 -13.01 -34.53 1.63
N GLY A 147 -13.12 -35.60 0.83
CA GLY A 147 -12.90 -35.53 -0.60
C GLY A 147 -13.97 -34.66 -1.24
N PHE A 148 -13.56 -33.59 -1.87
CA PHE A 148 -14.39 -32.82 -2.80
C PHE A 148 -14.75 -33.73 -3.97
N GLY A 149 -16.04 -34.09 -4.08
CA GLY A 149 -16.57 -34.79 -5.24
C GLY A 149 -16.46 -33.90 -6.51
N PRO A 150 -16.51 -34.51 -7.72
CA PRO A 150 -16.43 -33.76 -8.96
C PRO A 150 -17.75 -32.99 -9.18
N GLY A 151 -17.80 -31.74 -8.74
CA GLY A 151 -18.91 -30.82 -8.93
C GLY A 151 -18.48 -29.64 -9.78
N HIS A 152 -18.99 -29.61 -11.02
CA HIS A 152 -19.06 -28.50 -11.97
C HIS A 152 -17.81 -27.60 -12.06
N ASP A 153 -16.94 -27.95 -12.95
CA ASP A 153 -15.88 -27.15 -13.53
C ASP A 153 -16.51 -25.91 -14.21
N HIS A 154 -16.76 -24.85 -13.43
CA HIS A 154 -16.88 -23.52 -13.96
C HIS A 154 -15.47 -23.11 -14.33
N GLY A 155 -15.12 -23.21 -15.64
CA GLY A 155 -13.80 -23.09 -16.21
C GLY A 155 -13.04 -21.85 -15.74
N HIS A 156 -12.47 -21.92 -14.56
CA HIS A 156 -11.42 -21.00 -14.18
C HIS A 156 -10.26 -21.23 -15.14
N ASP A 157 -9.86 -20.18 -15.86
CA ASP A 157 -8.67 -20.25 -16.69
C ASP A 157 -7.51 -20.73 -15.80
N HIS A 158 -7.13 -21.99 -15.94
CA HIS A 158 -6.04 -22.61 -15.17
C HIS A 158 -4.75 -21.78 -15.30
N GLY A 159 -4.55 -21.15 -16.45
CA GLY A 159 -3.43 -20.25 -16.67
C GLY A 159 -3.51 -18.99 -15.79
N LEU A 160 -4.69 -18.42 -15.56
CA LEU A 160 -4.86 -17.30 -14.65
C LEU A 160 -4.56 -17.70 -13.20
N LEU A 161 -5.03 -18.86 -12.75
CA LEU A 161 -4.77 -19.37 -11.41
C LEU A 161 -3.26 -19.47 -11.12
N LEU A 162 -2.49 -20.06 -12.02
CA LEU A 162 -1.04 -20.18 -11.87
C LEU A 162 -0.36 -18.80 -11.86
N ARG A 163 -0.81 -17.86 -12.69
CA ARG A 163 -0.29 -16.49 -12.69
C ARG A 163 -0.57 -15.77 -11.37
N LEU A 164 -1.77 -15.94 -10.80
CA LEU A 164 -2.14 -15.34 -9.52
C LEU A 164 -1.33 -15.93 -8.36
N GLU A 165 -1.07 -17.24 -8.36
CA GLU A 165 -0.20 -17.85 -7.37
C GLU A 165 1.23 -17.30 -7.47
N ALA A 166 1.77 -17.21 -8.69
CA ALA A 166 3.08 -16.60 -8.93
C ALA A 166 3.13 -15.13 -8.51
N ALA A 167 2.03 -14.38 -8.68
CA ALA A 167 1.94 -12.98 -8.23
C ALA A 167 1.98 -12.85 -6.71
N TRP A 168 1.20 -13.66 -5.97
CA TRP A 168 1.24 -13.68 -4.51
C TRP A 168 2.61 -14.10 -3.96
N VAL A 169 3.20 -15.16 -4.53
CA VAL A 169 4.57 -15.59 -4.18
C VAL A 169 5.57 -14.49 -4.49
N GLY A 170 5.49 -13.90 -5.69
CA GLY A 170 6.39 -12.83 -6.11
C GLY A 170 6.32 -11.59 -5.21
N ARG A 171 5.11 -11.20 -4.82
CA ARG A 171 4.88 -10.11 -3.87
C ARG A 171 5.55 -10.40 -2.52
N ALA A 172 5.34 -11.60 -1.99
CA ALA A 172 5.95 -12.02 -0.73
C ALA A 172 7.48 -12.08 -0.81
N VAL A 173 8.04 -12.60 -1.89
CA VAL A 173 9.50 -12.64 -2.13
C VAL A 173 10.08 -11.23 -2.15
N GLY A 174 9.49 -10.34 -2.93
CA GLY A 174 10.00 -8.98 -3.07
C GLY A 174 9.93 -8.18 -1.78
N CYS A 175 8.82 -8.26 -1.05
CA CYS A 175 8.67 -7.66 0.27
C CYS A 175 9.75 -8.20 1.24
N LEU A 176 9.83 -9.52 1.38
CA LEU A 176 10.75 -10.18 2.30
C LEU A 176 12.23 -9.85 2.02
N LEU A 177 12.59 -9.71 0.73
CA LEU A 177 13.93 -9.29 0.34
C LEU A 177 14.24 -7.85 0.76
N GLY A 178 13.25 -6.94 0.67
CA GLY A 178 13.43 -5.52 1.01
C GLY A 178 13.45 -5.23 2.50
N LYS A 179 12.72 -6.01 3.31
CA LYS A 179 12.53 -5.76 4.76
C LYS A 179 13.81 -5.55 5.58
N PRO A 180 14.92 -6.29 5.41
CA PRO A 180 16.12 -6.08 6.21
C PRO A 180 16.76 -4.71 6.04
N VAL A 181 16.62 -4.12 4.87
CA VAL A 181 17.29 -2.87 4.46
C VAL A 181 16.34 -1.66 4.36
N GLU A 182 15.07 -1.83 4.70
CA GLU A 182 14.09 -0.75 4.78
C GLU A 182 14.63 0.39 5.67
N LYS A 183 14.53 1.62 5.20
CA LYS A 183 15.02 2.84 5.87
C LYS A 183 16.54 3.03 5.88
N LEU A 184 17.31 2.11 5.30
CA LEU A 184 18.74 2.34 5.15
C LEU A 184 19.03 3.29 3.98
N PRO A 185 20.05 4.15 4.11
CA PRO A 185 20.50 4.94 2.97
C PRO A 185 21.09 4.02 1.89
N LEU A 186 21.02 4.44 0.63
CA LEU A 186 21.46 3.67 -0.53
C LEU A 186 22.90 3.15 -0.39
N GLU A 187 23.80 3.98 0.14
CA GLU A 187 25.19 3.61 0.41
C GLU A 187 25.30 2.44 1.41
N GLY A 188 24.45 2.41 2.44
CA GLY A 188 24.39 1.34 3.43
C GLY A 188 23.93 0.03 2.82
N ILE A 189 22.88 0.07 1.99
CA ILE A 189 22.38 -1.11 1.24
C ILE A 189 23.50 -1.70 0.37
N ARG A 190 24.16 -0.86 -0.43
CA ARG A 190 25.26 -1.25 -1.29
C ARG A 190 26.45 -1.81 -0.51
N ALA A 191 26.81 -1.17 0.60
CA ALA A 191 27.94 -1.60 1.44
C ALA A 191 27.70 -2.96 2.09
N LEU A 192 26.50 -3.18 2.66
CA LEU A 192 26.13 -4.45 3.30
C LEU A 192 26.10 -5.60 2.29
N ALA A 193 25.48 -5.40 1.12
CA ALA A 193 25.42 -6.42 0.09
C ALA A 193 26.80 -6.77 -0.50
N ARG A 194 27.66 -5.75 -0.74
CA ARG A 194 29.04 -5.99 -1.19
C ARG A 194 29.86 -6.75 -0.16
N ALA A 195 29.75 -6.40 1.13
CA ALA A 195 30.46 -7.10 2.20
C ALA A 195 30.05 -8.57 2.32
N ALA A 196 28.79 -8.90 2.05
CA ALA A 196 28.29 -10.26 2.00
C ALA A 196 28.63 -11.00 0.66
N GLY A 197 29.29 -10.34 -0.31
CA GLY A 197 29.57 -10.89 -1.63
C GLY A 197 28.34 -11.00 -2.54
N ASN A 198 27.26 -10.27 -2.23
CA ASN A 198 25.98 -10.30 -2.94
C ASN A 198 25.69 -8.96 -3.65
N TRP A 199 26.62 -8.48 -4.47
CA TRP A 199 26.46 -7.30 -5.30
C TRP A 199 27.05 -7.48 -6.69
N PRO A 200 26.31 -7.22 -7.79
CA PRO A 200 24.89 -6.80 -7.80
C PRO A 200 23.99 -7.79 -7.08
N LEU A 201 22.94 -7.27 -6.39
CA LEU A 201 22.04 -8.10 -5.60
C LEU A 201 21.43 -9.22 -6.46
N ASP A 202 21.56 -10.49 -6.02
CA ASP A 202 21.06 -11.69 -6.72
C ASP A 202 20.54 -12.77 -5.76
N ASP A 203 20.63 -12.56 -4.44
CA ASP A 203 20.16 -13.48 -3.42
C ASP A 203 19.67 -12.70 -2.19
N TRP A 204 19.13 -13.41 -1.20
CA TRP A 204 18.69 -12.86 0.08
C TRP A 204 19.81 -12.11 0.80
N PHE A 205 19.44 -11.05 1.51
CA PHE A 205 20.38 -10.41 2.44
C PHE A 205 20.77 -11.38 3.58
N THR A 206 22.02 -11.33 3.99
CA THR A 206 22.57 -12.16 5.07
C THR A 206 23.51 -11.36 5.96
N ALA A 207 23.55 -11.68 7.24
CA ALA A 207 24.55 -11.13 8.16
C ALA A 207 25.90 -11.88 8.08
N ARG A 208 25.93 -13.03 7.41
CA ARG A 208 27.16 -13.83 7.27
C ARG A 208 28.18 -13.10 6.42
N GLY A 209 29.40 -12.98 6.95
CA GLY A 209 30.50 -12.31 6.25
C GLY A 209 30.48 -10.78 6.34
N VAL A 210 29.46 -10.17 6.92
CA VAL A 210 29.38 -8.71 7.08
C VAL A 210 30.17 -8.29 8.33
N PRO A 211 31.15 -7.35 8.22
CA PRO A 211 31.92 -6.85 9.36
C PRO A 211 31.06 -6.19 10.43
N ALA A 212 31.41 -6.37 11.69
CA ALA A 212 30.66 -5.83 12.83
C ALA A 212 30.58 -4.28 12.80
N GLU A 213 31.66 -3.63 12.37
CA GLU A 213 31.71 -2.16 12.23
C GLU A 213 30.71 -1.66 11.19
N LEU A 214 30.54 -2.40 10.09
CA LEU A 214 29.57 -2.07 9.04
C LEU A 214 28.13 -2.24 9.53
N LEU A 215 27.86 -3.33 10.28
CA LEU A 215 26.55 -3.53 10.93
C LEU A 215 26.24 -2.49 12.00
N ALA A 216 27.27 -1.95 12.67
CA ALA A 216 27.10 -0.85 13.62
C ALA A 216 26.76 0.47 12.92
N ALA A 217 27.37 0.72 11.74
CA ALA A 217 27.10 1.92 10.92
C ALA A 217 25.75 1.84 10.23
N TYR A 218 25.38 0.67 9.70
CA TYR A 218 24.14 0.41 8.95
C TYR A 218 23.41 -0.81 9.53
N PRO A 219 22.77 -0.66 10.70
CA PRO A 219 22.08 -1.78 11.34
C PRO A 219 20.87 -2.23 10.53
N TRP A 220 20.70 -3.54 10.40
CA TRP A 220 19.48 -4.10 9.81
C TRP A 220 18.22 -3.55 10.48
N ASN A 221 17.13 -3.47 9.75
CA ASN A 221 15.84 -3.11 10.32
C ASN A 221 15.51 -4.07 11.48
N ARG A 222 15.48 -3.53 12.71
CA ARG A 222 15.35 -4.32 13.96
C ARG A 222 14.07 -5.17 14.02
N ARG A 223 13.01 -4.75 13.33
CA ARG A 223 11.74 -5.49 13.30
C ARG A 223 11.80 -6.70 12.38
N SER A 224 12.63 -6.63 11.35
CA SER A 224 12.64 -7.56 10.24
C SER A 224 13.83 -8.54 10.26
N ALA A 225 14.98 -8.14 10.79
CA ALA A 225 16.19 -8.95 10.75
C ALA A 225 16.02 -10.37 11.32
N ALA A 226 15.20 -10.52 12.36
CA ALA A 226 14.97 -11.81 13.01
C ALA A 226 14.18 -12.82 12.12
N THR A 227 13.55 -12.36 11.05
CA THR A 227 12.66 -13.18 10.20
C THR A 227 12.95 -13.06 8.71
N SER A 228 13.84 -12.14 8.30
CA SER A 228 13.96 -11.75 6.90
C SER A 228 15.40 -11.82 6.34
N LEU A 229 16.39 -12.15 7.13
CA LEU A 229 17.73 -12.51 6.64
C LEU A 229 17.73 -13.96 6.16
N ALA A 230 18.56 -14.30 5.18
CA ALA A 230 18.66 -15.64 4.57
C ALA A 230 18.68 -16.77 5.59
N GLU A 231 19.40 -16.59 6.69
CA GLU A 231 19.53 -17.54 7.80
C GLU A 231 18.30 -17.64 8.71
N ASN A 232 17.35 -16.71 8.62
CA ASN A 232 16.25 -16.55 9.56
C ASN A 232 14.87 -16.74 8.91
N ILE A 233 14.79 -16.81 7.57
CA ILE A 233 13.49 -16.91 6.86
C ILE A 233 12.81 -18.25 7.17
N ASP A 234 11.57 -18.17 7.65
CA ASP A 234 10.72 -19.32 7.96
C ASP A 234 9.24 -19.03 7.66
N GLY A 235 8.92 -18.89 6.37
CA GLY A 235 7.64 -18.40 5.89
C GLY A 235 7.66 -16.89 5.67
N MET A 236 6.57 -16.33 5.14
CA MET A 236 6.41 -14.88 5.01
C MET A 236 5.94 -14.30 6.35
N PRO A 237 6.73 -13.46 7.03
CA PRO A 237 6.30 -12.76 8.23
C PRO A 237 5.22 -11.73 7.92
N GLU A 238 4.48 -11.31 8.95
CA GLU A 238 3.48 -10.25 8.82
C GLU A 238 4.10 -8.96 8.27
N ASP A 239 3.37 -8.36 7.32
CA ASP A 239 3.73 -7.08 6.73
C ASP A 239 2.50 -6.35 6.17
N ASP A 240 2.52 -5.01 6.14
CA ASP A 240 1.45 -4.21 5.54
C ASP A 240 1.39 -4.36 4.02
N ASP A 241 2.51 -4.60 3.36
CA ASP A 241 2.55 -4.95 1.93
C ASP A 241 1.75 -6.21 1.56
N LEU A 242 1.49 -7.10 2.52
CA LEU A 242 0.64 -8.28 2.35
C LEU A 242 -0.74 -8.08 2.98
N ASN A 243 -0.82 -7.40 4.13
CA ASN A 243 -2.09 -7.17 4.84
C ASN A 243 -3.08 -6.34 4.01
N TYR A 244 -2.62 -5.27 3.36
CA TYR A 244 -3.53 -4.43 2.56
C TYR A 244 -4.06 -5.10 1.30
N PRO A 245 -3.29 -5.85 0.50
CA PRO A 245 -3.85 -6.70 -0.56
C PRO A 245 -4.86 -7.74 -0.05
N LEU A 246 -4.62 -8.35 1.13
CA LEU A 246 -5.61 -9.26 1.75
C LEU A 246 -6.90 -8.54 2.12
N LEU A 247 -6.82 -7.31 2.65
CA LEU A 247 -7.99 -6.48 2.92
C LEU A 247 -8.75 -6.13 1.64
N ASN A 248 -8.06 -5.87 0.53
CA ASN A 248 -8.70 -5.62 -0.75
C ASN A 248 -9.33 -6.88 -1.36
N LEU A 249 -8.74 -8.06 -1.16
CA LEU A 249 -9.41 -9.31 -1.49
C LEU A 249 -10.67 -9.51 -0.64
N ARG A 250 -10.60 -9.23 0.66
CA ARG A 250 -11.76 -9.26 1.56
C ARG A 250 -12.82 -8.24 1.17
N LEU A 251 -12.42 -7.04 0.72
CA LEU A 251 -13.32 -6.01 0.21
C LEU A 251 -14.16 -6.53 -0.96
N LEU A 252 -13.51 -7.17 -1.94
CA LEU A 252 -14.19 -7.75 -3.09
C LEU A 252 -15.12 -8.91 -2.68
N GLN A 253 -14.67 -9.78 -1.76
CA GLN A 253 -15.49 -10.87 -1.23
C GLN A 253 -16.77 -10.35 -0.55
N ARG A 254 -16.67 -9.24 0.19
CA ARG A 254 -17.78 -8.72 1.00
C ARG A 254 -18.72 -7.81 0.22
N PHE A 255 -18.19 -6.96 -0.67
CA PHE A 255 -18.95 -5.91 -1.33
C PHE A 255 -18.99 -6.04 -2.87
N GLY A 256 -18.26 -7.01 -3.44
CA GLY A 256 -18.17 -7.20 -4.88
C GLY A 256 -17.37 -6.08 -5.58
N LYS A 257 -17.30 -6.15 -6.91
CA LYS A 257 -16.50 -5.24 -7.73
C LYS A 257 -17.03 -3.79 -7.78
N ALA A 258 -18.29 -3.58 -7.41
CA ALA A 258 -18.94 -2.26 -7.39
C ALA A 258 -18.78 -1.50 -6.05
N PHE A 259 -17.92 -1.98 -5.15
CA PHE A 259 -17.67 -1.34 -3.84
C PHE A 259 -17.39 0.17 -3.98
N THR A 260 -17.74 0.91 -2.95
CA THR A 260 -17.51 2.35 -2.82
C THR A 260 -16.36 2.64 -1.86
N THR A 261 -15.85 3.88 -1.86
CA THR A 261 -14.86 4.32 -0.86
C THR A 261 -15.41 4.22 0.57
N ALA A 262 -16.71 4.38 0.76
CA ALA A 262 -17.36 4.18 2.07
C ALA A 262 -17.35 2.70 2.50
N ASP A 263 -17.41 1.75 1.56
CA ASP A 263 -17.29 0.32 1.87
C ASP A 263 -15.86 -0.04 2.29
N VAL A 264 -14.83 0.59 1.70
CA VAL A 264 -13.45 0.48 2.15
C VAL A 264 -13.32 0.96 3.59
N ALA A 265 -13.87 2.14 3.89
CA ALA A 265 -13.86 2.71 5.23
C ALA A 265 -14.54 1.78 6.25
N ARG A 266 -15.71 1.22 5.90
CA ARG A 266 -16.45 0.27 6.74
C ARG A 266 -15.63 -0.98 7.01
N LEU A 267 -15.03 -1.59 5.96
CA LEU A 267 -14.17 -2.76 6.12
C LEU A 267 -13.00 -2.48 7.07
N TRP A 268 -12.34 -1.33 6.93
CA TRP A 268 -11.22 -0.97 7.78
C TRP A 268 -11.62 -0.81 9.24
N LEU A 269 -12.74 -0.17 9.52
CA LEU A 269 -13.25 -0.02 10.88
C LEU A 269 -13.62 -1.38 11.50
N ASP A 270 -14.09 -2.32 10.69
CA ASP A 270 -14.49 -3.66 11.14
C ASP A 270 -13.29 -4.60 11.34
N GLU A 271 -12.30 -4.58 10.43
CA GLU A 271 -11.30 -5.67 10.32
C GLU A 271 -9.83 -5.20 10.41
N LEU A 272 -9.51 -3.91 10.20
CA LEU A 272 -8.13 -3.41 10.27
C LEU A 272 -7.82 -2.86 11.66
N PRO A 273 -6.94 -3.50 12.43
CA PRO A 273 -6.52 -2.94 13.72
C PRO A 273 -5.83 -1.58 13.53
N ALA A 274 -6.34 -0.54 14.21
CA ALA A 274 -5.79 0.82 14.13
C ALA A 274 -4.28 0.89 14.42
N GLY A 275 -3.77 0.02 15.28
CA GLY A 275 -2.34 -0.08 15.60
C GLY A 275 -1.46 -0.61 14.46
N ARG A 276 -2.07 -1.14 13.39
CA ARG A 276 -1.39 -1.66 12.20
C ARG A 276 -1.44 -0.71 11.00
N THR A 277 -1.94 0.51 11.21
CA THR A 277 -1.93 1.57 10.20
C THR A 277 -0.69 2.45 10.35
N PHE A 278 -0.20 2.96 9.21
CA PHE A 278 0.93 3.88 9.16
C PHE A 278 0.53 5.14 8.41
N THR A 279 1.29 6.18 8.49
CA THR A 279 1.26 7.41 7.69
C THR A 279 -0.15 7.85 7.21
N ALA A 280 -0.44 7.86 5.92
CA ALA A 280 -1.71 8.31 5.35
C ALA A 280 -2.91 7.48 5.85
N GLU A 281 -2.74 6.17 5.96
CA GLU A 281 -3.76 5.24 6.45
C GLU A 281 -4.12 5.53 7.91
N ARG A 282 -3.12 5.81 8.74
CA ARG A 282 -3.33 6.18 10.15
C ARG A 282 -4.06 7.50 10.27
N VAL A 283 -3.71 8.49 9.46
CA VAL A 283 -4.38 9.79 9.45
C VAL A 283 -5.83 9.64 8.98
N ALA A 284 -6.08 8.92 7.90
CA ALA A 284 -7.44 8.67 7.41
C ALA A 284 -8.27 7.89 8.43
N TYR A 285 -7.69 6.88 9.09
CA TYR A 285 -8.37 6.13 10.16
C TYR A 285 -8.75 7.05 11.34
N ARG A 286 -7.84 7.94 11.77
CA ARG A 286 -8.17 8.99 12.76
C ARG A 286 -9.32 9.85 12.28
N ASN A 287 -9.31 10.27 11.02
CA ASN A 287 -10.33 11.13 10.44
C ASN A 287 -11.70 10.43 10.43
N LEU A 288 -11.76 9.13 10.11
CA LEU A 288 -12.98 8.33 10.26
C LEU A 288 -13.50 8.31 11.69
N LEU A 289 -12.62 8.12 12.68
CA LEU A 289 -13.00 8.14 14.10
C LEU A 289 -13.46 9.53 14.58
N LEU A 290 -13.09 10.60 13.89
CA LEU A 290 -13.59 11.96 14.11
C LEU A 290 -14.91 12.24 13.38
N GLY A 291 -15.46 11.25 12.67
CA GLY A 291 -16.70 11.37 11.92
C GLY A 291 -16.56 12.06 10.56
N LEU A 292 -15.33 12.15 10.02
CA LEU A 292 -15.12 12.67 8.67
C LEU A 292 -15.37 11.57 7.66
N GLU A 293 -16.04 11.92 6.57
CA GLU A 293 -16.33 11.02 5.45
C GLU A 293 -15.37 11.25 4.29
N PRO A 294 -15.15 10.24 3.41
CA PRO A 294 -14.41 10.45 2.15
C PRO A 294 -15.12 11.54 1.29
N PRO A 295 -14.37 12.43 0.62
CA PRO A 295 -12.90 12.46 0.49
C PRO A 295 -12.16 13.21 1.60
N ALA A 296 -12.84 13.80 2.59
CA ALA A 296 -12.20 14.56 3.66
C ALA A 296 -11.23 13.70 4.49
N THR A 297 -11.46 12.39 4.58
CA THR A 297 -10.54 11.45 5.25
C THR A 297 -9.12 11.49 4.68
N ALA A 298 -8.99 11.68 3.35
CA ALA A 298 -7.71 11.71 2.66
C ALA A 298 -6.98 13.05 2.77
N THR A 299 -7.71 14.14 3.05
CA THR A 299 -7.16 15.50 2.95
C THR A 299 -6.99 16.20 4.30
N HIS A 300 -7.88 15.94 5.27
CA HIS A 300 -7.86 16.65 6.55
C HIS A 300 -6.60 16.31 7.35
N HIS A 301 -5.73 17.31 7.49
CA HIS A 301 -4.44 17.19 8.20
C HIS A 301 -3.65 15.93 7.81
N ASN A 302 -3.59 15.63 6.51
CA ASN A 302 -2.92 14.46 5.97
C ASN A 302 -1.74 14.85 5.06
N PRO A 303 -0.56 15.09 5.64
CA PRO A 303 0.64 15.41 4.87
C PRO A 303 1.20 14.22 4.08
N PHE A 304 0.71 13.02 4.33
CA PHE A 304 1.19 11.77 3.73
C PHE A 304 0.36 11.34 2.50
N ARG A 305 -0.55 12.19 2.03
CA ARG A 305 -1.52 11.89 0.96
C ARG A 305 -0.92 11.51 -0.39
N GLU A 306 0.36 11.79 -0.62
CA GLU A 306 1.08 11.39 -1.83
C GLU A 306 2.17 10.33 -1.57
N TRP A 307 2.10 9.66 -0.41
CA TRP A 307 3.01 8.58 -0.08
C TRP A 307 2.54 7.25 -0.65
N ILE A 308 3.35 6.17 -0.47
CA ILE A 308 3.23 4.91 -1.22
C ILE A 308 2.04 4.03 -0.83
N GLY A 309 1.37 4.30 0.30
CA GLY A 309 0.41 3.37 0.92
C GLY A 309 -0.78 2.94 0.04
N ALA A 310 -1.19 3.74 -0.95
CA ALA A 310 -2.20 3.30 -1.91
C ALA A 310 -1.62 2.39 -3.01
N LEU A 311 -0.35 2.60 -3.40
CA LEU A 311 0.34 1.79 -4.39
C LEU A 311 0.46 0.34 -3.92
N ILE A 312 0.86 0.12 -2.66
CA ILE A 312 1.15 -1.22 -2.12
C ILE A 312 -0.06 -2.17 -2.06
N ARG A 313 -1.28 -1.66 -2.22
CA ARG A 313 -2.51 -2.46 -2.12
C ARG A 313 -3.30 -2.56 -3.42
N ALA A 314 -2.81 -1.95 -4.49
CA ALA A 314 -3.57 -1.82 -5.74
C ALA A 314 -3.58 -3.08 -6.61
N ASP A 315 -2.67 -4.02 -6.40
CA ASP A 315 -2.48 -5.22 -7.25
C ASP A 315 -3.75 -6.05 -7.40
N VAL A 316 -4.49 -6.27 -6.32
CA VAL A 316 -5.70 -7.11 -6.30
C VAL A 316 -6.76 -6.59 -7.28
N HIS A 317 -6.85 -5.26 -7.44
CA HIS A 317 -7.76 -4.66 -8.41
C HIS A 317 -7.36 -4.99 -9.85
N GLY A 318 -6.05 -5.10 -10.13
CA GLY A 318 -5.57 -5.58 -11.42
C GLY A 318 -5.74 -7.09 -11.60
N TRP A 319 -5.38 -7.86 -10.60
CA TRP A 319 -5.47 -9.32 -10.62
C TRP A 319 -6.89 -9.85 -10.86
N THR A 320 -7.89 -9.12 -10.35
CA THR A 320 -9.30 -9.49 -10.46
C THR A 320 -10.02 -8.91 -11.68
N ASN A 321 -9.31 -8.11 -12.51
CA ASN A 321 -9.81 -7.56 -13.77
C ASN A 321 -8.82 -7.83 -14.93
N PRO A 322 -8.51 -9.11 -15.27
CA PRO A 322 -7.55 -9.45 -16.31
C PRO A 322 -7.96 -8.88 -17.66
N GLY A 323 -7.08 -8.06 -18.27
CA GLY A 323 -7.32 -7.45 -19.59
C GLY A 323 -8.22 -6.21 -19.57
N ASP A 324 -8.67 -5.76 -18.40
CA ASP A 324 -9.45 -4.52 -18.26
C ASP A 324 -8.72 -3.53 -17.31
N PRO A 325 -7.68 -2.84 -17.81
CA PRO A 325 -6.93 -1.87 -17.02
C PRO A 325 -7.78 -0.65 -16.60
N ALA A 326 -8.85 -0.33 -17.32
CA ALA A 326 -9.72 0.80 -17.01
C ALA A 326 -10.58 0.50 -15.78
N THR A 327 -11.20 -0.67 -15.70
CA THR A 327 -11.97 -1.12 -14.52
C THR A 327 -11.04 -1.30 -13.32
N ALA A 328 -9.85 -1.88 -13.51
CA ALA A 328 -8.85 -2.02 -12.46
C ALA A 328 -8.44 -0.66 -11.86
N ALA A 329 -8.16 0.34 -12.70
CA ALA A 329 -7.86 1.70 -12.27
C ALA A 329 -9.03 2.35 -11.53
N ALA A 330 -10.27 2.17 -12.01
CA ALA A 330 -11.46 2.71 -11.36
C ALA A 330 -11.68 2.11 -9.95
N GLN A 331 -11.41 0.82 -9.76
CA GLN A 331 -11.45 0.18 -8.45
C GLN A 331 -10.34 0.70 -7.55
N ALA A 332 -9.11 0.77 -8.05
CA ALA A 332 -7.97 1.30 -7.31
C ALA A 332 -8.19 2.77 -6.89
N TYR A 333 -8.84 3.58 -7.73
CA TYR A 333 -9.21 4.95 -7.36
C TYR A 333 -10.15 4.97 -6.14
N ARG A 334 -11.21 4.14 -6.15
CA ARG A 334 -12.17 4.10 -5.03
C ARG A 334 -11.53 3.66 -3.71
N ASP A 335 -10.60 2.72 -3.78
CA ASP A 335 -9.82 2.30 -2.60
C ASP A 335 -8.85 3.40 -2.16
N ALA A 336 -8.02 3.92 -3.06
CA ALA A 336 -6.99 4.92 -2.76
C ALA A 336 -7.57 6.23 -2.22
N ALA A 337 -8.73 6.67 -2.71
CA ALA A 337 -9.37 7.93 -2.34
C ALA A 337 -9.81 8.01 -0.87
N LEU A 338 -9.81 6.90 -0.13
CA LEU A 338 -10.00 6.91 1.32
C LEU A 338 -8.86 7.63 2.05
N THR A 339 -7.63 7.51 1.54
CA THR A 339 -6.40 7.85 2.25
C THR A 339 -5.46 8.78 1.50
N HIS A 340 -5.54 8.82 0.17
CA HIS A 340 -4.58 9.48 -0.70
C HIS A 340 -5.24 10.42 -1.69
N THR A 341 -4.42 11.33 -2.26
CA THR A 341 -4.78 12.22 -3.35
C THR A 341 -3.62 12.31 -4.36
N GLY A 342 -3.83 12.98 -5.49
CA GLY A 342 -2.75 13.30 -6.43
C GLY A 342 -1.89 12.09 -6.79
N ASN A 343 -0.58 12.25 -6.69
CA ASN A 343 0.38 11.23 -7.10
C ASN A 343 0.32 9.93 -6.25
N GLY A 344 -0.19 9.97 -5.02
CA GLY A 344 -0.46 8.76 -4.23
C GLY A 344 -1.56 7.90 -4.83
N VAL A 345 -2.65 8.52 -5.31
CA VAL A 345 -3.71 7.84 -6.05
C VAL A 345 -3.19 7.35 -7.39
N TYR A 346 -2.49 8.19 -8.15
CA TYR A 346 -2.01 7.83 -9.50
C TYR A 346 -1.07 6.63 -9.48
N ALA A 347 -0.26 6.49 -8.43
CA ALA A 347 0.60 5.32 -8.24
C ALA A 347 -0.21 4.02 -8.10
N ALA A 348 -1.34 4.06 -7.40
CA ALA A 348 -2.27 2.93 -7.33
C ALA A 348 -2.92 2.62 -8.68
N LEU A 349 -3.32 3.66 -9.45
CA LEU A 349 -3.87 3.48 -10.80
C LEU A 349 -2.85 2.82 -11.73
N PHE A 350 -1.58 3.27 -11.67
CA PHE A 350 -0.46 2.70 -12.43
C PHE A 350 -0.31 1.21 -12.18
N VAL A 351 -0.24 0.81 -10.90
CA VAL A 351 -0.06 -0.60 -10.51
C VAL A 351 -1.26 -1.45 -10.93
N ALA A 352 -2.48 -0.99 -10.64
CA ALA A 352 -3.69 -1.74 -10.98
C ALA A 352 -3.83 -1.97 -12.49
N ALA A 353 -3.59 -0.94 -13.32
CA ALA A 353 -3.67 -1.06 -14.77
C ALA A 353 -2.55 -1.94 -15.36
N ALA A 354 -1.32 -1.83 -14.83
CA ALA A 354 -0.18 -2.64 -15.25
C ALA A 354 -0.41 -4.13 -14.92
N THR A 355 -0.87 -4.43 -13.69
CA THR A 355 -1.12 -5.82 -13.24
C THR A 355 -2.34 -6.43 -13.93
N ALA A 356 -3.40 -5.66 -14.24
CA ALA A 356 -4.51 -6.13 -15.06
C ALA A 356 -4.06 -6.57 -16.47
N THR A 357 -3.14 -5.82 -17.06
CA THR A 357 -2.55 -6.17 -18.36
C THR A 357 -1.68 -7.42 -18.27
N ALA A 358 -0.84 -7.53 -17.24
CA ALA A 358 0.03 -8.69 -16.99
C ALA A 358 -0.79 -9.97 -16.70
N ALA A 359 -1.91 -9.85 -15.99
CA ALA A 359 -2.77 -10.97 -15.62
C ALA A 359 -3.36 -11.71 -16.84
N THR A 360 -3.36 -11.10 -18.03
CA THR A 360 -3.74 -11.77 -19.29
C THR A 360 -2.78 -12.90 -19.69
N GLY A 361 -1.51 -12.82 -19.24
CA GLY A 361 -0.42 -13.73 -19.67
C GLY A 361 -0.01 -13.57 -21.14
N ARG A 362 -0.36 -12.45 -21.79
CA ARG A 362 -0.12 -12.19 -23.23
C ARG A 362 0.76 -10.96 -23.46
N ALA A 363 0.99 -10.15 -22.44
CA ALA A 363 1.75 -8.92 -22.51
C ALA A 363 3.15 -9.09 -21.97
N ASP A 364 4.13 -8.40 -22.56
CA ASP A 364 5.45 -8.22 -22.00
C ASP A 364 5.46 -7.10 -20.93
N VAL A 365 6.56 -6.98 -20.22
CA VAL A 365 6.72 -5.98 -19.15
C VAL A 365 6.53 -4.55 -19.66
N HIS A 366 7.03 -4.23 -20.85
CA HIS A 366 6.93 -2.90 -21.43
C HIS A 366 5.50 -2.53 -21.81
N THR A 367 4.72 -3.51 -22.27
CA THR A 367 3.30 -3.34 -22.55
C THR A 367 2.52 -3.11 -21.25
N CYS A 368 2.84 -3.84 -20.18
CA CYS A 368 2.23 -3.64 -18.86
C CYS A 368 2.53 -2.24 -18.30
N LEU A 369 3.79 -1.79 -18.36
CA LEU A 369 4.18 -0.45 -17.90
C LEU A 369 3.51 0.66 -18.72
N ARG A 370 3.37 0.49 -20.04
CA ARG A 370 2.63 1.45 -20.88
C ARG A 370 1.16 1.51 -20.52
N ALA A 371 0.52 0.36 -20.25
CA ALA A 371 -0.88 0.32 -19.79
C ALA A 371 -1.04 1.02 -18.44
N GLY A 372 -0.14 0.79 -17.49
CA GLY A 372 -0.09 1.50 -16.22
C GLY A 372 0.04 3.01 -16.41
N LEU A 373 1.00 3.45 -17.22
CA LEU A 373 1.23 4.88 -17.49
C LEU A 373 0.03 5.55 -18.20
N ALA A 374 -0.73 4.84 -19.00
CA ALA A 374 -1.93 5.35 -19.65
C ALA A 374 -3.08 5.66 -18.67
N ALA A 375 -3.06 5.06 -17.48
CA ALA A 375 -4.01 5.34 -16.40
C ALA A 375 -3.61 6.53 -15.50
N VAL A 376 -2.46 7.16 -15.76
CA VAL A 376 -1.91 8.28 -14.97
C VAL A 376 -2.04 9.58 -15.76
N PRO A 377 -2.50 10.70 -15.15
CA PRO A 377 -2.54 12.00 -15.81
C PRO A 377 -1.20 12.34 -16.45
N PRO A 378 -1.15 12.62 -17.77
CA PRO A 378 0.10 12.60 -18.53
C PRO A 378 1.08 13.73 -18.18
N ARG A 379 0.61 14.80 -17.54
CA ARG A 379 1.42 15.93 -17.11
C ARG A 379 1.74 15.93 -15.62
N SER A 380 1.30 14.91 -14.87
CA SER A 380 1.61 14.79 -13.44
C SER A 380 3.09 14.51 -13.18
N ARG A 381 3.55 14.87 -11.99
CA ARG A 381 4.91 14.56 -11.49
C ARG A 381 5.20 13.05 -11.56
N LEU A 382 4.21 12.23 -11.24
CA LEU A 382 4.35 10.78 -11.31
C LEU A 382 4.58 10.27 -12.73
N ALA A 383 3.79 10.75 -13.70
CA ALA A 383 3.95 10.34 -15.10
C ALA A 383 5.33 10.75 -15.66
N GLU A 384 5.81 11.93 -15.28
CA GLU A 384 7.17 12.38 -15.64
C GLU A 384 8.23 11.46 -15.03
N ALA A 385 8.08 11.14 -13.74
CA ALA A 385 9.03 10.29 -13.02
C ALA A 385 9.09 8.86 -13.57
N ILE A 386 7.95 8.25 -13.90
CA ILE A 386 7.89 6.94 -14.55
C ILE A 386 8.60 6.99 -15.90
N ARG A 387 8.32 7.98 -16.75
CA ARG A 387 9.00 8.14 -18.06
C ARG A 387 10.50 8.33 -17.90
N PHE A 388 10.92 9.09 -16.89
CA PHE A 388 12.34 9.28 -16.60
C PHE A 388 13.00 7.98 -16.20
N GLY A 389 12.40 7.20 -15.29
CA GLY A 389 12.91 5.90 -14.85
C GLY A 389 13.04 4.90 -16.00
N VAL A 390 12.00 4.80 -16.83
CA VAL A 390 12.00 3.92 -18.03
C VAL A 390 13.12 4.33 -19.00
N ARG A 391 13.28 5.63 -19.30
CA ARG A 391 14.37 6.12 -20.18
C ARG A 391 15.73 5.83 -19.58
N ALA A 392 15.97 6.14 -18.32
CA ALA A 392 17.24 5.86 -17.66
C ALA A 392 17.60 4.38 -17.71
N ALA A 393 16.61 3.51 -17.47
CA ALA A 393 16.80 2.07 -17.55
C ALA A 393 17.09 1.54 -18.98
N THR A 394 16.64 2.26 -20.01
CA THR A 394 16.90 1.88 -21.41
C THR A 394 18.26 2.37 -21.90
N GLU A 395 18.72 3.51 -21.36
CA GLU A 395 19.97 4.16 -21.76
C GLU A 395 21.22 3.56 -21.09
N GLU A 396 21.08 3.01 -19.88
CA GLU A 396 22.19 2.52 -19.09
C GLU A 396 22.34 0.99 -19.19
N ALA A 397 23.56 0.51 -19.38
CA ALA A 397 23.86 -0.92 -19.42
C ALA A 397 23.83 -1.58 -18.02
N GLY A 398 24.18 -0.84 -16.98
CA GLY A 398 24.19 -1.27 -15.58
C GLY A 398 23.07 -0.61 -14.78
N PHE A 399 22.60 -1.27 -13.71
CA PHE A 399 21.50 -0.71 -12.92
C PHE A 399 21.96 0.35 -11.91
N ASP A 400 23.19 0.28 -11.40
CA ASP A 400 23.73 1.29 -10.46
C ASP A 400 23.66 2.72 -11.02
N PRO A 401 24.07 3.01 -12.28
CA PRO A 401 23.91 4.33 -12.88
C PRO A 401 22.44 4.78 -13.02
N VAL A 402 21.51 3.85 -13.28
CA VAL A 402 20.07 4.16 -13.31
C VAL A 402 19.61 4.68 -11.95
N VAL A 403 19.96 3.95 -10.87
CA VAL A 403 19.64 4.33 -9.49
C VAL A 403 20.26 5.68 -9.14
N ASP A 404 21.53 5.91 -9.49
CA ASP A 404 22.22 7.17 -9.18
C ASP A 404 21.54 8.37 -9.88
N ARG A 405 21.07 8.19 -11.13
CA ARG A 405 20.29 9.23 -11.86
C ARG A 405 18.93 9.48 -11.20
N LEU A 406 18.24 8.42 -10.73
CA LEU A 406 16.97 8.55 -10.01
C LEU A 406 17.17 9.32 -8.70
N HIS A 407 18.18 8.97 -7.91
CA HIS A 407 18.47 9.65 -6.64
C HIS A 407 18.91 11.10 -6.85
N ALA A 408 19.71 11.39 -7.89
CA ALA A 408 20.09 12.77 -8.24
C ALA A 408 18.87 13.65 -8.56
N ARG A 409 17.82 13.08 -9.19
CA ARG A 409 16.63 13.83 -9.59
C ARG A 409 15.56 13.90 -8.51
N TYR A 410 15.31 12.79 -7.80
CA TYR A 410 14.18 12.62 -6.89
C TYR A 410 14.58 12.40 -5.43
N GLY A 411 15.85 12.46 -5.08
CA GLY A 411 16.34 12.27 -3.70
C GLY A 411 15.89 13.33 -2.70
N HIS A 412 15.28 14.44 -3.16
CA HIS A 412 14.68 15.46 -2.29
C HIS A 412 13.32 15.03 -1.70
N TYR A 413 12.63 14.05 -2.32
CA TYR A 413 11.40 13.46 -1.77
C TYR A 413 11.70 12.60 -0.54
N HIS A 414 10.71 12.50 0.35
CA HIS A 414 10.79 11.54 1.45
C HIS A 414 10.89 10.10 0.90
N TRP A 415 11.62 9.23 1.59
CA TRP A 415 11.89 7.85 1.12
C TRP A 415 10.63 7.01 0.85
N VAL A 416 9.49 7.33 1.47
CA VAL A 416 8.18 6.67 1.28
C VAL A 416 7.30 7.35 0.22
N HIS A 417 7.75 8.45 -0.42
CA HIS A 417 6.92 9.19 -1.37
C HIS A 417 6.65 8.38 -2.64
N ALA A 418 5.41 8.43 -3.17
CA ALA A 418 5.01 7.63 -4.33
C ALA A 418 5.84 7.91 -5.59
N VAL A 419 6.23 9.17 -5.83
CA VAL A 419 6.94 9.57 -7.05
C VAL A 419 8.28 8.86 -7.25
N PRO A 420 9.26 8.92 -6.31
CA PRO A 420 10.54 8.23 -6.49
C PRO A 420 10.38 6.70 -6.52
N ASN A 421 9.52 6.16 -5.68
CA ASN A 421 9.31 4.72 -5.57
C ASN A 421 8.70 4.13 -6.85
N THR A 422 7.67 4.76 -7.41
CA THR A 422 7.07 4.29 -8.68
C THR A 422 8.06 4.42 -9.85
N ALA A 423 8.87 5.50 -9.88
CA ALA A 423 9.92 5.65 -10.89
C ALA A 423 10.96 4.52 -10.81
N LEU A 424 11.37 4.14 -9.59
CA LEU A 424 12.31 3.04 -9.35
C LEU A 424 11.71 1.70 -9.74
N ILE A 425 10.45 1.41 -9.37
CA ILE A 425 9.75 0.19 -9.77
C ILE A 425 9.70 0.07 -11.29
N ALA A 426 9.30 1.14 -11.99
CA ALA A 426 9.24 1.15 -13.45
C ALA A 426 10.63 0.96 -14.09
N ALA A 427 11.66 1.60 -13.54
CA ALA A 427 13.04 1.45 -14.00
C ALA A 427 13.58 0.02 -13.78
N ALA A 428 13.34 -0.56 -12.60
CA ALA A 428 13.78 -1.92 -12.25
C ALA A 428 13.16 -2.97 -13.19
N LEU A 429 11.86 -2.87 -13.40
CA LEU A 429 11.10 -3.76 -14.29
C LEU A 429 11.55 -3.61 -15.76
N THR A 430 11.76 -2.37 -16.23
CA THR A 430 12.26 -2.08 -17.58
C THR A 430 13.64 -2.68 -17.79
N HIS A 431 14.58 -2.42 -16.88
CA HIS A 431 15.96 -2.87 -17.01
C HIS A 431 16.11 -4.39 -16.81
N ALA A 432 15.18 -5.03 -16.07
CA ALA A 432 15.13 -6.47 -15.87
C ALA A 432 14.55 -7.23 -17.07
N ASP A 433 13.80 -6.54 -17.94
CA ASP A 433 13.13 -7.09 -19.13
C ASP A 433 12.29 -8.33 -18.82
N GLY A 434 11.51 -8.28 -17.71
CA GLY A 434 10.62 -9.36 -17.29
C GLY A 434 11.27 -10.53 -16.54
N ASP A 435 12.59 -10.54 -16.35
CA ASP A 435 13.26 -11.54 -15.51
C ASP A 435 12.86 -11.35 -14.03
N PHE A 436 12.38 -12.40 -13.39
CA PHE A 436 11.86 -12.34 -12.02
C PHE A 436 12.92 -11.90 -11.01
N THR A 437 14.07 -12.60 -10.98
CA THR A 437 15.14 -12.31 -10.02
C THR A 437 15.66 -10.90 -10.17
N ARG A 438 15.97 -10.50 -11.42
CA ARG A 438 16.45 -9.15 -11.68
C ARG A 438 15.43 -8.08 -11.33
N SER A 439 14.13 -8.32 -11.55
CA SER A 439 13.08 -7.38 -11.21
C SER A 439 13.04 -7.08 -9.71
N VAL A 440 12.97 -8.11 -8.87
CA VAL A 440 12.92 -7.94 -7.41
C VAL A 440 14.23 -7.39 -6.84
N CYS A 441 15.37 -7.93 -7.30
CA CYS A 441 16.67 -7.48 -6.78
C CYS A 441 16.96 -6.02 -7.14
N ARG A 442 16.62 -5.57 -8.36
CA ARG A 442 16.80 -4.17 -8.79
C ARG A 442 15.88 -3.22 -8.03
N ALA A 443 14.60 -3.58 -7.85
CA ALA A 443 13.67 -2.76 -7.09
C ALA A 443 14.15 -2.55 -5.66
N VAL A 444 14.67 -3.59 -5.00
CA VAL A 444 15.20 -3.51 -3.63
C VAL A 444 16.55 -2.80 -3.58
N SER A 445 17.48 -3.09 -4.51
CA SER A 445 18.82 -2.49 -4.52
C SER A 445 18.84 -0.98 -4.77
N GLY A 446 17.74 -0.44 -5.28
CA GLY A 446 17.59 1.00 -5.54
C GLY A 446 17.32 1.86 -4.30
N GLY A 447 17.07 1.26 -3.14
CA GLY A 447 16.80 1.99 -1.90
C GLY A 447 15.37 2.52 -1.81
N TRP A 448 15.17 3.61 -1.08
CA TRP A 448 13.88 4.17 -0.67
C TRP A 448 13.04 3.15 0.10
N ASP A 449 11.79 2.89 -0.31
CA ASP A 449 10.89 1.95 0.35
C ASP A 449 11.09 0.54 -0.23
N THR A 450 12.11 -0.14 0.27
CA THR A 450 12.67 -1.33 -0.37
C THR A 450 11.75 -2.54 -0.36
N ASP A 451 10.98 -2.75 0.69
CA ASP A 451 10.00 -3.84 0.82
C ASP A 451 8.78 -3.60 -0.07
N SER A 452 8.23 -2.40 -0.07
CA SER A 452 7.12 -2.00 -0.93
C SER A 452 7.49 -2.05 -2.41
N ASN A 453 8.68 -1.54 -2.77
CA ASN A 453 9.19 -1.59 -4.15
C ASN A 453 9.41 -3.04 -4.60
N GLY A 454 10.04 -3.84 -3.74
CA GLY A 454 10.24 -5.26 -3.98
C GLY A 454 8.94 -6.02 -4.15
N ALA A 455 7.96 -5.79 -3.24
CA ALA A 455 6.65 -6.40 -3.28
C ALA A 455 5.92 -6.13 -4.61
N THR A 456 5.86 -4.87 -5.02
CA THR A 456 5.17 -4.46 -6.24
C THR A 456 5.87 -4.99 -7.51
N ALA A 457 7.20 -4.87 -7.57
CA ALA A 457 7.96 -5.42 -8.68
C ALA A 457 7.85 -6.95 -8.75
N GLY A 458 7.88 -7.62 -7.59
CA GLY A 458 7.73 -9.06 -7.47
C GLY A 458 6.34 -9.55 -7.88
N ALA A 459 5.29 -8.82 -7.52
CA ALA A 459 3.92 -9.13 -7.94
C ALA A 459 3.77 -9.10 -9.47
N LEU A 460 4.25 -8.04 -10.12
CA LEU A 460 4.18 -7.92 -11.58
C LEU A 460 5.08 -8.98 -12.27
N ALA A 461 6.31 -9.15 -11.80
CA ALA A 461 7.24 -10.14 -12.35
C ALA A 461 6.72 -11.58 -12.17
N GLY A 462 6.02 -11.87 -11.07
CA GLY A 462 5.34 -13.14 -10.83
C GLY A 462 4.25 -13.42 -11.85
N LEU A 463 3.37 -12.43 -12.14
CA LEU A 463 2.38 -12.56 -13.23
C LEU A 463 3.04 -12.86 -14.57
N LEU A 464 4.14 -12.16 -14.90
CA LEU A 464 4.89 -12.33 -16.15
C LEU A 464 5.61 -13.68 -16.21
N ALA A 465 6.10 -14.21 -15.09
CA ALA A 465 6.64 -15.57 -15.01
C ALA A 465 5.59 -16.62 -15.37
N GLY A 466 4.31 -16.37 -15.08
CA GLY A 466 3.18 -17.16 -15.53
C GLY A 466 2.85 -18.37 -14.67
N SER A 467 3.76 -18.85 -13.82
CA SER A 467 3.50 -19.88 -12.81
C SER A 467 4.54 -19.83 -11.68
N PRO A 468 4.23 -20.33 -10.47
CA PRO A 468 5.16 -20.37 -9.34
C PRO A 468 6.40 -21.24 -9.63
N ASP A 469 6.28 -22.25 -10.47
CA ASP A 469 7.40 -23.15 -10.85
C ASP A 469 8.48 -22.42 -11.66
N ARG A 470 8.16 -21.29 -12.27
CA ARG A 470 9.11 -20.43 -12.99
C ARG A 470 9.82 -19.42 -12.10
N ILE A 471 9.38 -19.27 -10.86
CA ILE A 471 10.11 -18.51 -9.84
C ILE A 471 11.22 -19.40 -9.30
N PRO A 472 12.51 -18.98 -9.37
CA PRO A 472 13.61 -19.83 -8.89
C PRO A 472 13.39 -20.30 -7.45
N HIS A 473 13.61 -21.58 -7.20
CA HIS A 473 13.30 -22.26 -5.93
C HIS A 473 13.95 -21.60 -4.72
N ARG A 474 15.14 -20.96 -4.86
CA ARG A 474 15.79 -20.21 -3.79
C ARG A 474 14.92 -19.07 -3.23
N TRP A 475 14.02 -18.52 -4.05
CA TRP A 475 13.08 -17.47 -3.65
C TRP A 475 11.81 -18.03 -3.00
N SER A 476 11.22 -19.06 -3.59
CA SER A 476 9.92 -19.58 -3.13
C SER A 476 10.04 -20.55 -1.96
N ALA A 477 11.08 -21.37 -1.90
CA ALA A 477 11.22 -22.42 -0.88
C ALA A 477 11.22 -21.89 0.58
N PRO A 478 11.93 -20.80 0.92
CA PRO A 478 11.94 -20.30 2.28
C PRO A 478 10.58 -19.80 2.77
N LEU A 479 9.67 -19.43 1.86
CA LEU A 479 8.30 -19.00 2.20
C LEU A 479 7.42 -20.14 2.71
N LYS A 480 7.74 -21.40 2.41
CA LYS A 480 7.03 -22.61 2.89
C LYS A 480 5.52 -22.58 2.63
N ASN A 481 5.10 -21.89 1.57
CA ASN A 481 3.69 -21.65 1.25
C ASN A 481 2.88 -21.16 2.47
N ARG A 482 3.42 -20.23 3.23
CA ARG A 482 2.81 -19.76 4.49
C ARG A 482 2.99 -18.27 4.67
N LEU A 483 1.87 -17.56 4.89
CA LEU A 483 1.82 -16.13 5.16
C LEU A 483 1.29 -15.89 6.58
N ALA A 484 2.07 -15.17 7.41
CA ALA A 484 1.59 -14.63 8.67
C ALA A 484 0.90 -13.27 8.43
N THR A 485 -0.26 -13.07 9.06
CA THR A 485 -1.02 -11.83 8.92
C THR A 485 -1.92 -11.56 10.12
N THR A 486 -2.27 -10.29 10.33
CA THR A 486 -3.28 -9.89 11.32
C THR A 486 -4.68 -9.74 10.72
N VAL A 487 -4.84 -9.97 9.42
CA VAL A 487 -6.16 -9.93 8.75
C VAL A 487 -6.95 -11.17 9.15
N PRO A 488 -8.15 -11.03 9.75
CA PRO A 488 -8.92 -12.15 10.27
C PRO A 488 -9.19 -13.23 9.21
N GLY A 489 -8.94 -14.48 9.57
CA GLY A 489 -9.19 -15.64 8.72
C GLY A 489 -8.14 -15.94 7.65
N PHE A 490 -7.05 -15.16 7.59
CA PHE A 490 -5.97 -15.39 6.63
C PHE A 490 -4.64 -15.80 7.28
N ASP A 491 -4.49 -15.76 8.59
CA ASP A 491 -3.23 -16.13 9.23
C ASP A 491 -2.85 -17.58 8.96
N GLY A 492 -1.61 -17.79 8.50
CA GLY A 492 -1.09 -19.10 8.12
C GLY A 492 -1.54 -19.60 6.74
N ILE A 493 -2.24 -18.80 5.94
CA ILE A 493 -2.75 -19.18 4.62
C ILE A 493 -1.63 -19.45 3.62
N GLY A 494 -1.84 -20.40 2.70
CA GLY A 494 -0.97 -20.67 1.57
C GLY A 494 -1.22 -19.72 0.39
N PHE A 495 -0.19 -19.46 -0.40
CA PHE A 495 -0.28 -18.63 -1.60
C PHE A 495 -1.14 -19.27 -2.69
N ASP A 496 -1.13 -20.60 -2.79
CA ASP A 496 -2.02 -21.40 -3.62
C ASP A 496 -3.50 -21.15 -3.28
N THR A 497 -3.83 -21.15 -2.00
CA THR A 497 -5.19 -20.86 -1.52
C THR A 497 -5.58 -19.40 -1.81
N LEU A 498 -4.67 -18.44 -1.61
CA LEU A 498 -4.90 -17.05 -1.98
C LEU A 498 -5.15 -16.87 -3.47
N ALA A 499 -4.42 -17.60 -4.32
CA ALA A 499 -4.64 -17.58 -5.76
C ALA A 499 -6.05 -18.06 -6.12
N HIS A 500 -6.53 -19.14 -5.51
CA HIS A 500 -7.90 -19.63 -5.73
C HIS A 500 -8.95 -18.61 -5.31
N LEU A 501 -8.81 -18.00 -4.13
CA LEU A 501 -9.72 -16.97 -3.66
C LEU A 501 -9.72 -15.75 -4.60
N THR A 502 -8.54 -15.34 -5.10
CA THR A 502 -8.42 -14.22 -6.04
C THR A 502 -9.03 -14.56 -7.40
N ALA A 503 -8.84 -15.79 -7.90
CA ALA A 503 -9.44 -16.25 -9.15
C ALA A 503 -10.98 -16.30 -9.07
N GLN A 504 -11.54 -16.67 -7.90
CA GLN A 504 -12.98 -16.61 -7.66
C GLN A 504 -13.50 -15.17 -7.80
N GLU A 505 -12.80 -14.17 -7.25
CA GLU A 505 -13.21 -12.76 -7.38
C GLU A 505 -12.99 -12.24 -8.81
N ALA A 506 -11.98 -12.74 -9.54
CA ALA A 506 -11.80 -12.40 -10.94
C ALA A 506 -12.97 -12.87 -11.83
N ALA A 507 -13.51 -14.06 -11.52
CA ALA A 507 -14.64 -14.64 -12.25
C ALA A 507 -16.02 -14.03 -11.91
N ARG A 508 -16.11 -13.26 -10.82
CA ARG A 508 -17.35 -12.53 -10.49
C ARG A 508 -17.61 -11.40 -11.48
N SER A 509 -18.84 -11.28 -11.92
CA SER A 509 -19.33 -10.20 -12.79
C SER A 509 -19.63 -8.93 -11.97
#